data_dd0a9b0c87a633e4ab903a81a71bf6a0
#
_entry.id   dd0a9b0c87a633e4ab903a81a71bf6a0
#
_cell.length_a   1.000
_cell.length_b   1.000
_cell.length_c   1.000
_cell.angle_alpha   90.00
_cell.angle_beta   90.00
_cell.angle_gamma   90.00
#
_symmetry.space_group_name_H-M   'P 1'
#
loop_
_entity.id
_entity.type
_entity.pdbx_description
1 polymer ?
#
loop_
_entity_poly.entity_id
_entity_poly.type
_entity_poly.pdbx_seq_one_letter_code
_entity_poly.pdbx_strand_id
1 'polypeptide(L)'
;MQRICARVSDADAIGPQGPGKRRLVNTIQLLKKASQVIDELARIGHSTPAELAKVVSEPRPTVYRIVAALEQENLVRPSGDGKLELGTGILKLGDAAADALVDRAELREQLRWLRGQLGMSPYFCVLRENGAVCLDQIQGVDVDLHDLAPGSTLPLHAGAASQALLAFSAPEFRESVLASGPYPGIASRTPLTGEQLRERVEQTANRGWSVEDSEIIEGVASIAVPVFRQDGSLLGAISVAGLRATVLSHEDAARRILDTAAQALSTSMSQEDPNDTKEATRPEPPEGSDRDSPRAPAVIAKASALMSALAEERIATSTRLTEMLEEPASSIYRMLATLAEAGWVEQIGHRGAYRVGSKMIALSGELTRRLDIRRAAAPILREIHAATGETTFLCIRRGTRAVCIERIDGIRVNSRVLKLGESLPLHVGAAPRALLAFEDRASWDEYAAIVASSGEPWRDVRSRSEFYSGLEYIRDQGFVISDNNVTPGIAAVGAPIFDHRGEVAASLSISGLREGILNRPEGEEPIVDLLLRGTRALSDYLGAPRAAAKEGR
;
A
#
# COMPACT_ATOMS: atom_id res chain seq x y z
N MET A 1 -22.56 28.86 -10.18
CA MET A 1 -22.56 27.64 -10.97
C MET A 1 -22.58 27.84 -12.49
N GLN A 2 -23.14 28.91 -13.04
CA GLN A 2 -23.14 29.16 -14.52
C GLN A 2 -21.89 29.87 -15.10
N ARG A 3 -20.86 30.18 -14.31
CA ARG A 3 -19.63 30.88 -14.76
C ARG A 3 -18.40 30.00 -14.94
N ILE A 4 -18.47 28.72 -14.62
CA ILE A 4 -17.33 27.78 -14.78
C ILE A 4 -17.38 27.02 -16.11
N CYS A 5 -18.55 26.84 -16.71
CA CYS A 5 -18.69 26.13 -18.00
C CYS A 5 -18.30 26.95 -19.24
N ALA A 6 -18.03 28.25 -19.12
CA ALA A 6 -17.80 29.11 -20.30
C ALA A 6 -16.32 29.39 -20.63
N ARG A 7 -15.34 28.74 -19.98
CA ARG A 7 -13.90 28.93 -20.23
C ARG A 7 -13.13 27.71 -20.74
N VAL A 8 -13.81 26.64 -21.10
CA VAL A 8 -13.16 25.40 -21.61
C VAL A 8 -13.10 25.33 -23.14
N SER A 9 -13.55 26.35 -23.87
CA SER A 9 -13.66 26.27 -25.35
C SER A 9 -12.45 26.77 -26.16
N ASP A 10 -11.39 27.31 -25.53
CA ASP A 10 -10.23 27.85 -26.30
C ASP A 10 -8.87 27.57 -25.65
N ALA A 11 -8.65 26.36 -25.10
CA ALA A 11 -7.29 25.89 -24.80
C ALA A 11 -6.92 24.84 -25.86
N ASP A 12 -5.93 25.18 -26.66
CA ASP A 12 -5.40 24.46 -27.81
C ASP A 12 -5.49 22.93 -27.70
N ALA A 13 -6.29 22.35 -28.60
CA ALA A 13 -6.32 20.93 -28.91
C ALA A 13 -4.90 20.49 -29.34
N ILE A 14 -4.13 19.89 -28.41
CA ILE A 14 -2.95 19.12 -28.77
C ILE A 14 -3.46 17.76 -29.27
N GLY A 15 -3.80 17.71 -30.56
CA GLY A 15 -4.04 16.47 -31.29
C GLY A 15 -2.76 15.61 -31.31
N PRO A 16 -2.87 14.29 -31.49
CA PRO A 16 -1.72 13.42 -31.67
C PRO A 16 -0.96 13.90 -32.90
N GLN A 17 0.22 14.47 -32.69
CA GLN A 17 1.13 14.73 -33.80
C GLN A 17 1.40 13.37 -34.45
N GLY A 18 1.11 13.27 -35.74
CA GLY A 18 1.39 12.12 -36.57
C GLY A 18 2.82 11.63 -36.41
N PRO A 19 3.17 10.43 -36.91
CA PRO A 19 4.42 9.76 -36.61
C PRO A 19 5.62 10.56 -37.10
N GLY A 20 6.00 11.60 -36.36
CA GLY A 20 7.31 12.21 -36.48
C GLY A 20 8.30 11.10 -36.16
N LYS A 21 9.25 10.86 -37.08
CA LYS A 21 10.30 9.86 -36.99
C LYS A 21 10.84 9.77 -35.55
N ARG A 22 10.26 8.88 -34.71
CA ARG A 22 10.87 8.45 -33.45
C ARG A 22 12.23 7.91 -33.84
N ARG A 23 13.32 8.63 -33.54
CA ARG A 23 14.66 8.05 -33.54
C ARG A 23 14.53 6.79 -32.67
N LEU A 24 14.74 5.61 -33.27
CA LEU A 24 14.81 4.35 -32.57
C LEU A 24 15.90 4.47 -31.51
N VAL A 25 15.51 4.79 -30.29
CA VAL A 25 16.42 4.72 -29.15
C VAL A 25 16.69 3.24 -28.95
N ASN A 26 17.96 2.84 -29.08
CA ASN A 26 18.38 1.45 -28.95
C ASN A 26 18.07 0.99 -27.52
N THR A 27 16.98 0.27 -27.32
CA THR A 27 16.55 -0.26 -26.02
C THR A 27 17.48 -1.36 -25.52
N ILE A 28 17.59 -1.51 -24.21
CA ILE A 28 18.46 -2.49 -23.58
C ILE A 28 17.71 -3.82 -23.46
N GLN A 29 18.00 -4.76 -24.35
CA GLN A 29 17.24 -6.03 -24.44
C GLN A 29 17.21 -6.83 -23.13
N LEU A 30 18.31 -6.86 -22.37
CA LEU A 30 18.36 -7.56 -21.09
C LEU A 30 17.39 -6.96 -20.07
N LEU A 31 17.27 -5.62 -20.01
CA LEU A 31 16.36 -4.92 -19.13
C LEU A 31 14.89 -5.14 -19.53
N LYS A 32 14.62 -5.20 -20.83
CA LYS A 32 13.29 -5.56 -21.35
C LYS A 32 12.90 -6.98 -20.96
N LYS A 33 13.84 -7.93 -20.99
CA LYS A 33 13.60 -9.31 -20.52
C LYS A 33 13.38 -9.38 -19.01
N ALA A 34 14.11 -8.57 -18.23
CA ALA A 34 13.91 -8.46 -16.80
C ALA A 34 12.49 -7.94 -16.47
N SER A 35 11.98 -6.94 -17.20
CA SER A 35 10.60 -6.48 -17.01
C SER A 35 9.56 -7.54 -17.34
N GLN A 36 9.78 -8.34 -18.39
CA GLN A 36 8.89 -9.46 -18.74
C GLN A 36 8.86 -10.55 -17.66
N VAL A 37 9.99 -10.83 -16.99
CA VAL A 37 10.04 -11.75 -15.84
C VAL A 37 9.18 -11.23 -14.68
N ILE A 38 9.30 -9.94 -14.34
CA ILE A 38 8.49 -9.31 -13.31
C ILE A 38 7.00 -9.34 -13.66
N ASP A 39 6.64 -9.03 -14.91
CA ASP A 39 5.25 -9.04 -15.37
C ASP A 39 4.63 -10.44 -15.28
N GLU A 40 5.39 -11.46 -15.65
CA GLU A 40 4.91 -12.84 -15.56
C GLU A 40 4.73 -13.29 -14.10
N LEU A 41 5.69 -12.97 -13.22
CA LEU A 41 5.55 -13.26 -11.79
C LEU A 41 4.36 -12.51 -11.18
N ALA A 42 4.10 -11.27 -11.60
CA ALA A 42 2.91 -10.53 -11.19
C ALA A 42 1.63 -11.25 -11.64
N ARG A 43 1.60 -11.78 -12.87
CA ARG A 43 0.43 -12.45 -13.42
C ARG A 43 0.11 -13.78 -12.74
N ILE A 44 1.12 -14.65 -12.53
CA ILE A 44 0.90 -16.04 -12.07
C ILE A 44 1.22 -16.28 -10.60
N GLY A 45 1.86 -15.33 -9.92
CA GLY A 45 2.23 -15.39 -8.51
C GLY A 45 3.60 -15.99 -8.27
N HIS A 46 3.85 -17.17 -8.74
CA HIS A 46 5.12 -17.86 -8.57
C HIS A 46 5.45 -18.73 -9.78
N SER A 47 6.73 -18.84 -10.11
CA SER A 47 7.21 -19.64 -11.24
C SER A 47 8.62 -20.14 -11.02
N THR A 48 9.01 -21.22 -11.70
CA THR A 48 10.39 -21.66 -11.75
C THR A 48 11.18 -20.87 -12.81
N PRO A 49 12.52 -20.72 -12.67
CA PRO A 49 13.34 -20.10 -13.70
C PRO A 49 13.22 -20.80 -15.07
N ALA A 50 12.93 -22.11 -15.08
CA ALA A 50 12.76 -22.87 -16.30
C ALA A 50 11.45 -22.53 -17.05
N GLU A 51 10.37 -22.25 -16.33
CA GLU A 51 9.10 -21.79 -16.90
C GLU A 51 9.23 -20.36 -17.41
N LEU A 52 9.85 -19.47 -16.62
CA LEU A 52 10.13 -18.09 -17.02
C LEU A 52 10.96 -18.03 -18.31
N ALA A 53 11.93 -18.93 -18.49
CA ALA A 53 12.74 -19.01 -19.70
C ALA A 53 11.89 -19.25 -20.98
N LYS A 54 10.81 -20.03 -20.86
CA LYS A 54 9.89 -20.25 -21.98
C LYS A 54 9.08 -19.00 -22.31
N VAL A 55 8.59 -18.31 -21.27
CA VAL A 55 7.77 -17.09 -21.44
C VAL A 55 8.57 -15.95 -22.06
N VAL A 56 9.77 -15.68 -21.56
CA VAL A 56 10.61 -14.59 -22.10
C VAL A 56 11.38 -15.01 -23.37
N SER A 57 11.19 -16.25 -23.84
CA SER A 57 11.85 -16.80 -25.04
C SER A 57 13.38 -16.67 -25.02
N GLU A 58 14.00 -16.97 -23.87
CA GLU A 58 15.43 -16.86 -23.64
C GLU A 58 16.05 -18.19 -23.17
N PRO A 59 17.33 -18.45 -23.46
CA PRO A 59 18.03 -19.59 -22.90
C PRO A 59 18.03 -19.59 -21.37
N ARG A 60 17.86 -20.76 -20.75
CA ARG A 60 17.87 -20.92 -19.28
C ARG A 60 19.03 -20.18 -18.58
N PRO A 61 20.32 -20.29 -19.05
CA PRO A 61 21.43 -19.61 -18.41
C PRO A 61 21.24 -18.07 -18.36
N THR A 62 20.64 -17.47 -19.39
CA THR A 62 20.36 -16.05 -19.44
C THR A 62 19.30 -15.67 -18.38
N VAL A 63 18.22 -16.46 -18.28
CA VAL A 63 17.16 -16.22 -17.30
C VAL A 63 17.68 -16.39 -15.86
N TYR A 64 18.49 -17.40 -15.58
CA TYR A 64 19.12 -17.54 -14.26
C TYR A 64 19.96 -16.32 -13.87
N ARG A 65 20.69 -15.71 -14.83
CA ARG A 65 21.45 -14.48 -14.58
C ARG A 65 20.57 -13.26 -14.36
N ILE A 66 19.45 -13.17 -15.09
CA ILE A 66 18.45 -12.10 -14.88
C ILE A 66 17.82 -12.25 -13.49
N VAL A 67 17.37 -13.44 -13.13
CA VAL A 67 16.75 -13.73 -11.84
C VAL A 67 17.72 -13.42 -10.69
N ALA A 68 18.97 -13.92 -10.75
CA ALA A 68 19.96 -13.63 -9.72
C ALA A 68 20.21 -12.13 -9.54
N ALA A 69 20.19 -11.36 -10.65
CA ALA A 69 20.29 -9.90 -10.58
C ALA A 69 19.06 -9.25 -9.95
N LEU A 70 17.86 -9.71 -10.29
CA LEU A 70 16.61 -9.21 -9.71
C LEU A 70 16.48 -9.57 -8.21
N GLU A 71 17.01 -10.74 -7.80
CA GLU A 71 17.09 -11.15 -6.39
C GLU A 71 18.01 -10.24 -5.58
N GLN A 72 19.17 -9.88 -6.12
CA GLN A 72 20.11 -8.95 -5.46
C GLN A 72 19.49 -7.56 -5.24
N GLU A 73 18.63 -7.13 -6.17
CA GLU A 73 17.88 -5.87 -6.08
C GLU A 73 16.53 -6.01 -5.31
N ASN A 74 16.28 -7.18 -4.73
CA ASN A 74 15.04 -7.47 -4.00
C ASN A 74 13.74 -7.25 -4.82
N LEU A 75 13.82 -7.33 -6.16
CA LEU A 75 12.67 -7.26 -7.06
C LEU A 75 12.02 -8.63 -7.27
N VAL A 76 12.76 -9.70 -7.00
CA VAL A 76 12.32 -11.09 -7.00
C VAL A 76 12.87 -11.76 -5.74
N ARG A 77 12.17 -12.75 -5.21
CA ARG A 77 12.62 -13.54 -4.07
C ARG A 77 12.24 -15.02 -4.23
N PRO A 78 12.95 -15.95 -3.57
CA PRO A 78 12.54 -17.35 -3.49
C PRO A 78 11.21 -17.51 -2.74
N SER A 79 10.30 -18.30 -3.31
CA SER A 79 8.97 -18.63 -2.72
C SER A 79 8.93 -20.05 -2.11
N GLY A 80 10.06 -20.78 -2.08
CA GLY A 80 10.12 -22.19 -1.71
C GLY A 80 9.97 -23.12 -2.94
N ASP A 81 10.32 -24.40 -2.76
CA ASP A 81 10.25 -25.44 -3.81
C ASP A 81 10.91 -25.07 -5.14
N GLY A 82 11.96 -24.24 -5.10
CA GLY A 82 12.68 -23.77 -6.29
C GLY A 82 11.89 -22.80 -7.16
N LYS A 83 10.81 -22.24 -6.65
CA LYS A 83 10.00 -21.20 -7.28
C LYS A 83 10.43 -19.81 -6.83
N LEU A 84 10.06 -18.84 -7.64
CA LEU A 84 10.30 -17.41 -7.45
C LEU A 84 8.98 -16.66 -7.40
N GLU A 85 8.96 -15.56 -6.65
CA GLU A 85 7.86 -14.62 -6.58
C GLU A 85 8.38 -13.17 -6.59
N LEU A 86 7.50 -12.19 -6.67
CA LEU A 86 7.88 -10.78 -6.58
C LEU A 86 8.54 -10.48 -5.23
N GLY A 87 9.62 -9.69 -5.26
CA GLY A 87 10.36 -9.24 -4.09
C GLY A 87 9.75 -7.95 -3.49
N THR A 88 9.99 -7.71 -2.21
CA THR A 88 9.45 -6.55 -1.49
C THR A 88 10.02 -5.20 -1.93
N GLY A 89 11.10 -5.17 -2.73
CA GLY A 89 11.58 -3.96 -3.41
C GLY A 89 10.52 -3.33 -4.32
N ILE A 90 9.61 -4.14 -4.88
CA ILE A 90 8.45 -3.66 -5.66
C ILE A 90 7.51 -2.77 -4.83
N LEU A 91 7.33 -3.07 -3.54
CA LEU A 91 6.47 -2.28 -2.65
C LEU A 91 7.00 -0.85 -2.50
N LYS A 92 8.30 -0.70 -2.30
CA LYS A 92 8.95 0.62 -2.19
C LYS A 92 8.84 1.44 -3.47
N LEU A 93 8.99 0.80 -4.63
CA LEU A 93 8.82 1.47 -5.92
C LEU A 93 7.35 1.85 -6.17
N GLY A 94 6.40 1.01 -5.72
CA GLY A 94 4.97 1.32 -5.78
C GLY A 94 4.62 2.53 -4.92
N ASP A 95 5.16 2.61 -3.71
CA ASP A 95 4.99 3.77 -2.82
C ASP A 95 5.59 5.04 -3.44
N ALA A 96 6.83 4.98 -3.94
CA ALA A 96 7.46 6.10 -4.60
C ALA A 96 6.67 6.60 -5.83
N ALA A 97 6.10 5.67 -6.60
CA ALA A 97 5.23 6.03 -7.73
C ALA A 97 3.94 6.73 -7.26
N ALA A 98 3.37 6.32 -6.13
CA ALA A 98 2.20 6.97 -5.54
C ALA A 98 2.55 8.36 -4.97
N ASP A 99 3.68 8.47 -4.25
CA ASP A 99 4.17 9.71 -3.66
C ASP A 99 4.54 10.78 -4.73
N ALA A 100 4.93 10.34 -5.93
CA ALA A 100 5.16 11.23 -7.06
C ALA A 100 3.86 11.71 -7.75
N LEU A 101 2.69 11.18 -7.37
CA LEU A 101 1.38 11.56 -7.90
C LEU A 101 0.62 12.49 -6.97
N VAL A 102 0.71 12.25 -5.66
CA VAL A 102 -0.07 12.94 -4.64
C VAL A 102 0.75 13.04 -3.34
N ASP A 103 0.63 14.16 -2.62
CA ASP A 103 1.14 14.22 -1.25
C ASP A 103 0.38 13.22 -0.37
N ARG A 104 1.09 12.16 0.03
CA ARG A 104 0.49 11.05 0.75
C ARG A 104 0.11 11.42 2.18
N ALA A 105 0.86 12.33 2.82
CA ALA A 105 0.54 12.77 4.17
C ALA A 105 -0.80 13.51 4.19
N GLU A 106 -0.96 14.47 3.27
CA GLU A 106 -2.19 15.22 3.07
C GLU A 106 -3.34 14.28 2.66
N LEU A 107 -3.11 13.37 1.70
CA LEU A 107 -4.12 12.40 1.28
C LEU A 107 -4.62 11.58 2.48
N ARG A 108 -3.72 11.05 3.30
CA ARG A 108 -4.09 10.26 4.48
C ARG A 108 -4.83 11.07 5.52
N GLU A 109 -4.46 12.34 5.72
CA GLU A 109 -5.19 13.24 6.61
C GLU A 109 -6.63 13.43 6.13
N GLN A 110 -6.84 13.68 4.85
CA GLN A 110 -8.17 13.82 4.26
C GLN A 110 -8.97 12.51 4.34
N LEU A 111 -8.35 11.36 4.07
CA LEU A 111 -9.02 10.07 4.21
C LEU A 111 -9.41 9.77 5.67
N ARG A 112 -8.54 10.08 6.66
CA ARG A 112 -8.90 9.94 8.09
C ARG A 112 -10.05 10.86 8.47
N TRP A 113 -9.99 12.11 8.03
CA TRP A 113 -11.07 13.07 8.28
C TRP A 113 -12.41 12.59 7.70
N LEU A 114 -12.43 12.12 6.45
CA LEU A 114 -13.62 11.55 5.82
C LEU A 114 -14.18 10.36 6.60
N ARG A 115 -13.30 9.44 7.03
CA ARG A 115 -13.73 8.31 7.86
C ARG A 115 -14.35 8.78 9.17
N GLY A 116 -13.74 9.77 9.83
CA GLY A 116 -14.27 10.35 11.07
C GLY A 116 -15.64 11.01 10.90
N GLN A 117 -15.90 11.64 9.75
CA GLN A 117 -17.18 12.31 9.46
C GLN A 117 -18.29 11.33 9.06
N LEU A 118 -17.96 10.29 8.32
CA LEU A 118 -18.95 9.43 7.64
C LEU A 118 -19.01 7.99 8.18
N GLY A 119 -17.99 7.53 8.90
CA GLY A 119 -17.88 6.13 9.33
C GLY A 119 -17.65 5.12 8.17
N MET A 120 -17.72 5.57 6.92
CA MET A 120 -17.54 4.78 5.71
C MET A 120 -16.06 4.55 5.40
N SER A 121 -15.74 3.72 4.39
CA SER A 121 -14.38 3.47 3.90
C SER A 121 -14.00 4.49 2.82
N PRO A 122 -13.20 5.54 3.13
CA PRO A 122 -12.71 6.47 2.12
C PRO A 122 -11.53 5.88 1.38
N TYR A 123 -11.42 6.19 0.08
CA TYR A 123 -10.32 5.79 -0.78
C TYR A 123 -10.09 6.79 -1.91
N PHE A 124 -8.87 6.78 -2.46
CA PHE A 124 -8.48 7.67 -3.54
C PHE A 124 -7.95 6.88 -4.73
N CYS A 125 -8.49 7.13 -5.91
CA CYS A 125 -8.09 6.46 -7.15
C CYS A 125 -7.56 7.46 -8.19
N VAL A 126 -6.64 6.97 -9.02
CA VAL A 126 -6.13 7.68 -10.19
C VAL A 126 -6.43 6.91 -11.46
N LEU A 127 -6.68 7.64 -12.56
CA LEU A 127 -6.94 7.03 -13.86
C LEU A 127 -5.65 6.48 -14.48
N ARG A 128 -5.73 5.26 -15.02
CA ARG A 128 -4.68 4.61 -15.81
C ARG A 128 -5.31 3.92 -17.03
N GLU A 129 -4.47 3.55 -18.00
CA GLU A 129 -4.93 2.92 -19.24
C GLU A 129 -5.82 1.69 -18.99
N ASN A 130 -5.49 0.90 -17.97
CA ASN A 130 -6.15 -0.37 -17.66
C ASN A 130 -7.20 -0.30 -16.55
N GLY A 131 -7.46 0.87 -15.95
CA GLY A 131 -8.40 0.97 -14.84
C GLY A 131 -8.20 2.16 -13.93
N ALA A 132 -9.01 2.23 -12.89
CA ALA A 132 -8.85 3.14 -11.77
C ALA A 132 -7.98 2.46 -10.70
N VAL A 133 -6.77 2.98 -10.46
CA VAL A 133 -5.82 2.42 -9.48
C VAL A 133 -6.00 3.11 -8.14
N CYS A 134 -6.31 2.34 -7.10
CA CYS A 134 -6.39 2.84 -5.73
C CYS A 134 -4.99 3.17 -5.20
N LEU A 135 -4.75 4.43 -4.81
CA LEU A 135 -3.48 4.86 -4.23
C LEU A 135 -3.44 4.65 -2.72
N ASP A 136 -4.54 4.95 -2.05
CA ASP A 136 -4.66 4.74 -0.59
C ASP A 136 -6.13 4.58 -0.18
N GLN A 137 -6.33 3.91 0.98
CA GLN A 137 -7.63 3.61 1.55
C GLN A 137 -7.53 3.59 3.07
N ILE A 138 -8.61 3.99 3.75
CA ILE A 138 -8.79 3.75 5.19
C ILE A 138 -10.06 2.93 5.37
N GLN A 139 -9.97 1.87 6.16
CA GLN A 139 -11.11 1.01 6.46
C GLN A 139 -12.18 1.77 7.26
N GLY A 140 -13.44 1.65 6.85
CA GLY A 140 -14.59 2.15 7.58
C GLY A 140 -14.87 1.38 8.87
N VAL A 141 -15.97 1.74 9.53
CA VAL A 141 -16.37 1.11 10.80
C VAL A 141 -17.16 -0.18 10.56
N ASP A 142 -18.01 -0.22 9.53
CA ASP A 142 -19.03 -1.26 9.36
C ASP A 142 -18.64 -2.36 8.36
N VAL A 143 -17.79 -2.05 7.36
CA VAL A 143 -17.49 -2.97 6.25
C VAL A 143 -16.00 -2.93 5.90
N ASP A 144 -15.41 -4.11 5.80
CA ASP A 144 -14.05 -4.34 5.30
C ASP A 144 -14.09 -4.53 3.77
N LEU A 145 -13.57 -3.59 3.02
CA LEU A 145 -13.55 -3.61 1.55
C LEU A 145 -12.13 -3.96 1.05
N HIS A 146 -11.81 -5.26 1.05
CA HIS A 146 -10.50 -5.74 0.62
C HIS A 146 -10.18 -5.47 -0.85
N ASP A 147 -11.19 -5.40 -1.71
CA ASP A 147 -11.03 -5.15 -3.14
C ASP A 147 -10.59 -3.71 -3.46
N LEU A 148 -10.64 -2.80 -2.48
CA LEU A 148 -10.20 -1.41 -2.58
C LEU A 148 -8.80 -1.17 -1.97
N ALA A 149 -8.05 -2.21 -1.64
CA ALA A 149 -6.72 -2.07 -1.05
C ALA A 149 -5.79 -1.22 -1.95
N PRO A 150 -4.81 -0.48 -1.39
CA PRO A 150 -3.83 0.25 -2.17
C PRO A 150 -3.16 -0.63 -3.23
N GLY A 151 -3.04 -0.12 -4.45
CA GLY A 151 -2.55 -0.84 -5.62
C GLY A 151 -3.58 -1.72 -6.33
N SER A 152 -4.80 -1.90 -5.79
CA SER A 152 -5.88 -2.57 -6.53
C SER A 152 -6.31 -1.73 -7.73
N THR A 153 -6.74 -2.42 -8.79
CA THR A 153 -7.22 -1.78 -10.01
C THR A 153 -8.70 -2.10 -10.17
N LEU A 154 -9.52 -1.07 -10.13
CA LEU A 154 -10.94 -1.16 -10.42
C LEU A 154 -11.17 -1.04 -11.92
N PRO A 155 -12.13 -1.80 -12.48
CA PRO A 155 -12.48 -1.70 -13.89
C PRO A 155 -13.11 -0.34 -14.19
N LEU A 156 -12.87 0.22 -15.38
CA LEU A 156 -13.39 1.54 -15.75
C LEU A 156 -14.91 1.59 -15.96
N HIS A 157 -15.54 0.45 -16.21
CA HIS A 157 -16.97 0.38 -16.48
C HIS A 157 -17.84 0.29 -15.22
N ALA A 158 -17.27 0.10 -14.02
CA ALA A 158 -18.01 -0.08 -12.79
C ALA A 158 -17.38 0.64 -11.61
N GLY A 159 -18.19 1.11 -10.68
CA GLY A 159 -17.77 1.78 -9.46
C GLY A 159 -17.72 3.31 -9.56
N ALA A 160 -18.03 4.00 -8.47
CA ALA A 160 -18.15 5.46 -8.46
C ALA A 160 -16.83 6.16 -8.83
N ALA A 161 -15.68 5.74 -8.26
CA ALA A 161 -14.38 6.32 -8.59
C ALA A 161 -14.04 6.18 -10.08
N SER A 162 -14.28 5.00 -10.65
CA SER A 162 -14.06 4.72 -12.07
C SER A 162 -14.90 5.59 -12.98
N GLN A 163 -16.19 5.73 -12.68
CA GLN A 163 -17.11 6.57 -13.43
C GLN A 163 -16.75 8.06 -13.32
N ALA A 164 -16.36 8.54 -12.12
CA ALA A 164 -15.89 9.91 -11.95
C ALA A 164 -14.62 10.18 -12.77
N LEU A 165 -13.64 9.28 -12.71
CA LEU A 165 -12.42 9.39 -13.50
C LEU A 165 -12.68 9.37 -15.00
N LEU A 166 -13.55 8.48 -15.46
CA LEU A 166 -13.89 8.35 -16.87
C LEU A 166 -14.66 9.57 -17.38
N ALA A 167 -15.59 10.11 -16.59
CA ALA A 167 -16.40 11.27 -16.97
C ALA A 167 -15.56 12.53 -17.23
N PHE A 168 -14.47 12.69 -16.49
CA PHE A 168 -13.56 13.85 -16.57
C PHE A 168 -12.23 13.55 -17.25
N SER A 169 -12.08 12.37 -17.88
CA SER A 169 -10.91 12.01 -18.69
C SER A 169 -10.93 12.68 -20.08
N ALA A 170 -9.79 12.57 -20.77
CA ALA A 170 -9.70 13.04 -22.16
C ALA A 170 -10.80 12.37 -23.04
N PRO A 171 -11.45 13.15 -23.92
CA PRO A 171 -12.57 12.64 -24.74
C PRO A 171 -12.23 11.39 -25.54
N GLU A 172 -11.03 11.34 -26.14
CA GLU A 172 -10.58 10.22 -26.97
C GLU A 172 -10.43 8.94 -26.13
N PHE A 173 -9.89 9.06 -24.94
CA PHE A 173 -9.76 7.94 -23.99
C PHE A 173 -11.14 7.45 -23.55
N ARG A 174 -12.02 8.36 -23.15
CA ARG A 174 -13.39 8.04 -22.74
C ARG A 174 -14.14 7.29 -23.83
N GLU A 175 -14.12 7.80 -25.07
CA GLU A 175 -14.78 7.13 -26.19
C GLU A 175 -14.17 5.75 -26.49
N SER A 176 -12.86 5.57 -26.36
CA SER A 176 -12.22 4.26 -26.53
C SER A 176 -12.72 3.24 -25.51
N VAL A 177 -12.92 3.66 -24.25
CA VAL A 177 -13.46 2.79 -23.19
C VAL A 177 -14.93 2.47 -23.49
N LEU A 178 -15.74 3.48 -23.82
CA LEU A 178 -17.17 3.29 -24.14
C LEU A 178 -17.40 2.36 -25.34
N ALA A 179 -16.46 2.36 -26.32
CA ALA A 179 -16.52 1.48 -27.48
C ALA A 179 -16.00 0.06 -27.22
N SER A 180 -15.34 -0.19 -26.10
CA SER A 180 -14.73 -1.50 -25.80
C SER A 180 -15.69 -2.57 -25.27
N GLY A 181 -16.96 -2.20 -25.04
CA GLY A 181 -17.99 -3.15 -24.58
C GLY A 181 -18.27 -4.29 -25.58
N PRO A 182 -18.91 -5.35 -25.18
CA PRO A 182 -19.58 -5.56 -23.89
C PRO A 182 -18.61 -5.79 -22.73
N TYR A 183 -19.04 -5.43 -21.51
CA TYR A 183 -18.22 -5.56 -20.29
C TYR A 183 -18.64 -6.80 -19.47
N PRO A 184 -17.71 -7.38 -18.69
CA PRO A 184 -18.04 -8.45 -17.76
C PRO A 184 -18.93 -7.94 -16.62
N GLY A 185 -19.97 -8.70 -16.28
CA GLY A 185 -20.77 -8.46 -15.08
C GLY A 185 -19.97 -8.84 -13.83
N ILE A 186 -19.96 -7.97 -12.83
CA ILE A 186 -19.27 -8.15 -11.56
C ILE A 186 -20.28 -8.37 -10.44
N ALA A 187 -21.30 -7.51 -10.36
CA ALA A 187 -22.42 -7.59 -9.44
C ALA A 187 -23.73 -7.32 -10.20
N SER A 188 -24.86 -7.32 -9.48
CA SER A 188 -26.19 -7.30 -10.11
C SER A 188 -26.50 -6.06 -10.94
N ARG A 189 -25.84 -4.94 -10.67
CA ARG A 189 -26.09 -3.65 -11.33
C ARG A 189 -24.91 -3.11 -12.15
N THR A 190 -23.91 -3.94 -12.40
CA THR A 190 -22.77 -3.58 -13.26
C THR A 190 -23.26 -3.18 -14.65
N PRO A 191 -22.85 -2.04 -15.23
CA PRO A 191 -23.08 -1.72 -16.64
C PRO A 191 -22.41 -2.76 -17.55
N LEU A 192 -23.20 -3.37 -18.45
CA LEU A 192 -22.72 -4.43 -19.34
C LEU A 192 -22.43 -3.94 -20.77
N THR A 193 -22.95 -2.77 -21.13
CA THR A 193 -22.79 -2.21 -22.48
C THR A 193 -22.22 -0.80 -22.45
N GLY A 194 -21.60 -0.40 -23.57
CA GLY A 194 -21.09 0.96 -23.72
C GLY A 194 -22.19 2.02 -23.63
N GLU A 195 -23.43 1.70 -24.02
CA GLU A 195 -24.56 2.61 -23.89
C GLU A 195 -24.96 2.84 -22.42
N GLN A 196 -25.07 1.77 -21.65
CA GLN A 196 -25.35 1.85 -20.21
C GLN A 196 -24.23 2.64 -19.46
N LEU A 197 -22.96 2.39 -19.81
CA LEU A 197 -21.85 3.11 -19.24
C LEU A 197 -21.86 4.59 -19.66
N ARG A 198 -22.17 4.90 -20.91
CA ARG A 198 -22.29 6.28 -21.42
C ARG A 198 -23.32 7.06 -20.61
N GLU A 199 -24.49 6.49 -20.36
CA GLU A 199 -25.53 7.11 -19.54
C GLU A 199 -25.00 7.47 -18.13
N ARG A 200 -24.28 6.56 -17.46
CA ARG A 200 -23.65 6.80 -16.14
C ARG A 200 -22.63 7.92 -16.20
N VAL A 201 -21.75 7.89 -17.19
CA VAL A 201 -20.68 8.88 -17.39
C VAL A 201 -21.27 10.27 -17.69
N GLU A 202 -22.29 10.39 -18.53
CA GLU A 202 -22.96 11.65 -18.82
C GLU A 202 -23.69 12.21 -17.60
N GLN A 203 -24.39 11.36 -16.84
CA GLN A 203 -25.00 11.75 -15.57
C GLN A 203 -23.95 12.28 -14.60
N THR A 204 -22.80 11.59 -14.49
CA THR A 204 -21.66 12.00 -13.64
C THR A 204 -21.07 13.33 -14.09
N ALA A 205 -20.83 13.52 -15.40
CA ALA A 205 -20.30 14.78 -15.94
C ALA A 205 -21.27 15.96 -15.69
N ASN A 206 -22.58 15.75 -15.85
CA ASN A 206 -23.59 16.80 -15.66
C ASN A 206 -23.76 17.24 -14.21
N ARG A 207 -23.67 16.31 -13.25
CA ARG A 207 -23.85 16.62 -11.81
C ARG A 207 -22.54 16.91 -11.08
N GLY A 208 -21.37 16.55 -11.67
CA GLY A 208 -20.05 16.79 -11.11
C GLY A 208 -19.55 15.72 -10.14
N TRP A 209 -20.28 14.63 -9.92
CA TRP A 209 -19.95 13.53 -9.01
C TRP A 209 -20.64 12.25 -9.44
N SER A 210 -20.20 11.11 -8.93
CA SER A 210 -20.76 9.79 -9.25
C SER A 210 -21.30 9.09 -8.01
N VAL A 211 -22.29 8.25 -8.21
CA VAL A 211 -22.77 7.26 -7.24
C VAL A 211 -22.95 5.94 -7.95
N GLU A 212 -22.53 4.87 -7.31
CA GLU A 212 -22.82 3.50 -7.75
C GLU A 212 -23.58 2.74 -6.68
N ASP A 213 -24.33 1.75 -7.09
CA ASP A 213 -25.19 0.93 -6.25
C ASP A 213 -25.05 -0.53 -6.67
N SER A 214 -24.29 -1.33 -5.90
CA SER A 214 -24.08 -2.77 -6.15
C SER A 214 -23.51 -3.09 -7.55
N GLU A 215 -22.60 -2.24 -8.05
CA GLU A 215 -21.92 -2.46 -9.35
C GLU A 215 -20.66 -3.31 -9.23
N ILE A 216 -19.93 -3.21 -8.08
CA ILE A 216 -18.70 -3.96 -7.81
C ILE A 216 -18.96 -5.05 -6.76
N ILE A 217 -19.61 -4.72 -5.66
CA ILE A 217 -19.90 -5.63 -4.55
C ILE A 217 -21.38 -5.55 -4.23
N GLU A 218 -22.05 -6.70 -4.20
CA GLU A 218 -23.47 -6.76 -3.88
C GLU A 218 -23.75 -6.21 -2.47
N GLY A 219 -24.73 -5.32 -2.35
CA GLY A 219 -25.10 -4.69 -1.08
C GLY A 219 -24.15 -3.57 -0.61
N VAL A 220 -23.17 -3.21 -1.40
CA VAL A 220 -22.27 -2.05 -1.20
C VAL A 220 -22.63 -0.96 -2.19
N ALA A 221 -22.50 0.29 -1.76
CA ALA A 221 -22.58 1.46 -2.64
C ALA A 221 -21.38 2.38 -2.39
N SER A 222 -21.07 3.23 -3.36
CA SER A 222 -20.03 4.24 -3.21
C SER A 222 -20.40 5.56 -3.88
N ILE A 223 -19.78 6.64 -3.38
CA ILE A 223 -19.89 8.00 -3.92
C ILE A 223 -18.49 8.50 -4.19
N ALA A 224 -18.28 9.18 -5.32
CA ALA A 224 -16.99 9.75 -5.69
C ALA A 224 -17.14 11.15 -6.27
N VAL A 225 -16.14 11.99 -5.98
CA VAL A 225 -15.98 13.30 -6.62
C VAL A 225 -14.61 13.38 -7.29
N PRO A 226 -14.49 14.03 -8.46
CA PRO A 226 -13.22 14.24 -9.11
C PRO A 226 -12.37 15.24 -8.33
N VAL A 227 -11.06 15.05 -8.33
CA VAL A 227 -10.07 15.97 -7.79
C VAL A 227 -9.24 16.51 -8.95
N PHE A 228 -9.16 17.83 -9.07
CA PHE A 228 -8.42 18.50 -10.14
C PHE A 228 -7.19 19.21 -9.57
N ARG A 229 -6.13 19.30 -10.37
CA ARG A 229 -5.00 20.19 -10.10
C ARG A 229 -5.40 21.65 -10.37
N GLN A 230 -4.57 22.60 -9.97
CA GLN A 230 -4.83 24.03 -10.24
C GLN A 230 -4.83 24.37 -11.73
N ASP A 231 -4.09 23.62 -12.55
CA ASP A 231 -4.11 23.76 -14.00
C ASP A 231 -5.39 23.22 -14.66
N GLY A 232 -6.33 22.70 -13.85
CA GLY A 232 -7.58 22.11 -14.32
C GLY A 232 -7.45 20.66 -14.81
N SER A 233 -6.26 20.07 -14.79
CA SER A 233 -6.08 18.66 -15.15
C SER A 233 -6.62 17.73 -14.06
N LEU A 234 -7.18 16.57 -14.47
CA LEU A 234 -7.68 15.56 -13.54
C LEU A 234 -6.52 14.91 -12.77
N LEU A 235 -6.53 15.04 -11.43
CA LEU A 235 -5.59 14.36 -10.55
C LEU A 235 -6.05 12.94 -10.23
N GLY A 236 -7.31 12.80 -9.81
CA GLY A 236 -7.88 11.56 -9.34
C GLY A 236 -9.35 11.69 -8.97
N ALA A 237 -9.86 10.71 -8.22
CA ALA A 237 -11.17 10.75 -7.61
C ALA A 237 -11.08 10.32 -6.15
N ILE A 238 -11.66 11.13 -5.25
CA ILE A 238 -11.82 10.79 -3.84
C ILE A 238 -13.23 10.24 -3.62
N SER A 239 -13.31 9.15 -2.86
CA SER A 239 -14.53 8.35 -2.78
C SER A 239 -14.75 7.85 -1.36
N VAL A 240 -16.00 7.50 -1.05
CA VAL A 240 -16.38 6.71 0.13
C VAL A 240 -17.24 5.55 -0.28
N ALA A 241 -17.03 4.39 0.33
CA ALA A 241 -17.84 3.20 0.13
C ALA A 241 -18.30 2.61 1.47
N GLY A 242 -19.44 1.93 1.46
CA GLY A 242 -20.02 1.33 2.65
C GLY A 242 -21.28 0.53 2.34
N LEU A 243 -22.00 0.14 3.39
CA LEU A 243 -23.28 -0.53 3.22
C LEU A 243 -24.22 0.31 2.38
N ARG A 244 -24.83 -0.31 1.38
CA ARG A 244 -25.76 0.32 0.41
C ARG A 244 -26.77 1.24 1.10
N ALA A 245 -27.43 0.74 2.13
CA ALA A 245 -28.46 1.50 2.85
C ALA A 245 -27.90 2.77 3.50
N THR A 246 -26.71 2.69 4.10
CA THR A 246 -26.05 3.83 4.76
C THR A 246 -25.60 4.87 3.73
N VAL A 247 -24.92 4.45 2.67
CA VAL A 247 -24.39 5.35 1.64
C VAL A 247 -25.52 6.11 0.94
N LEU A 248 -26.55 5.40 0.45
CA LEU A 248 -27.63 6.02 -0.30
C LEU A 248 -28.55 6.91 0.55
N SER A 249 -28.69 6.64 1.86
CA SER A 249 -29.45 7.52 2.75
C SER A 249 -28.72 8.82 3.12
N HIS A 250 -27.40 8.87 2.94
CA HIS A 250 -26.56 10.04 3.27
C HIS A 250 -25.88 10.66 2.04
N GLU A 251 -26.37 10.39 0.85
CA GLU A 251 -25.78 10.74 -0.45
C GLU A 251 -25.37 12.22 -0.54
N ASP A 252 -26.30 13.15 -0.28
CA ASP A 252 -26.04 14.59 -0.32
C ASP A 252 -25.06 15.09 0.75
N ALA A 253 -25.09 14.48 1.94
CA ALA A 253 -24.17 14.83 3.02
C ALA A 253 -22.75 14.34 2.70
N ALA A 254 -22.62 13.08 2.27
CA ALA A 254 -21.35 12.49 1.86
C ALA A 254 -20.71 13.26 0.71
N ARG A 255 -21.50 13.63 -0.33
CA ARG A 255 -21.02 14.45 -1.44
C ARG A 255 -20.41 15.78 -0.97
N ARG A 256 -21.11 16.55 -0.11
CA ARG A 256 -20.60 17.83 0.39
C ARG A 256 -19.28 17.69 1.17
N ILE A 257 -19.18 16.63 1.94
CA ILE A 257 -17.98 16.33 2.72
C ILE A 257 -16.82 15.92 1.78
N LEU A 258 -17.11 15.10 0.76
CA LEU A 258 -16.15 14.74 -0.29
C LEU A 258 -15.67 15.96 -1.09
N ASP A 259 -16.57 16.89 -1.44
CA ASP A 259 -16.19 18.14 -2.12
C ASP A 259 -15.17 18.96 -1.30
N THR A 260 -15.34 18.99 0.04
CA THR A 260 -14.40 19.69 0.94
C THR A 260 -13.02 19.02 0.91
N ALA A 261 -12.96 17.70 1.01
CA ALA A 261 -11.71 16.94 0.92
C ALA A 261 -11.03 17.08 -0.46
N ALA A 262 -11.82 17.03 -1.54
CA ALA A 262 -11.33 17.22 -2.90
C ALA A 262 -10.71 18.62 -3.09
N GLN A 263 -11.30 19.65 -2.50
CA GLN A 263 -10.78 21.01 -2.56
C GLN A 263 -9.49 21.18 -1.73
N ALA A 264 -9.39 20.54 -0.55
CA ALA A 264 -8.17 20.52 0.26
C ALA A 264 -7.02 19.88 -0.52
N LEU A 265 -7.23 18.69 -1.10
CA LEU A 265 -6.24 18.01 -1.94
C LEU A 265 -5.82 18.84 -3.17
N SER A 266 -6.76 19.49 -3.84
CA SER A 266 -6.47 20.37 -4.99
C SER A 266 -5.56 21.54 -4.60
N THR A 267 -5.69 22.06 -3.38
CA THR A 267 -4.94 23.22 -2.90
C THR A 267 -3.53 22.84 -2.43
N SER A 268 -3.37 21.75 -1.70
CA SER A 268 -2.07 21.30 -1.17
C SER A 268 -1.09 20.92 -2.29
N MET A 269 -1.59 20.36 -3.39
CA MET A 269 -0.79 19.97 -4.56
C MET A 269 -0.22 21.16 -5.35
N SER A 270 -0.51 22.39 -4.94
CA SER A 270 -0.09 23.61 -5.61
C SER A 270 1.19 24.21 -5.05
N GLN A 271 1.67 23.70 -3.92
CA GLN A 271 2.83 24.27 -3.23
C GLN A 271 4.17 23.65 -3.65
N GLU A 272 4.19 22.62 -4.46
CA GLU A 272 5.43 22.05 -4.99
C GLU A 272 5.82 22.70 -6.33
N ASP A 273 6.55 23.81 -6.26
CA ASP A 273 7.31 24.33 -7.39
C ASP A 273 8.49 23.36 -7.65
N PRO A 274 8.64 22.79 -8.88
CA PRO A 274 9.76 21.89 -9.20
C PRO A 274 11.15 22.54 -9.07
N ASN A 275 11.20 23.84 -8.77
CA ASN A 275 12.44 24.61 -8.57
C ASN A 275 12.88 24.74 -7.10
N ASP A 276 12.10 24.28 -6.12
CA ASP A 276 12.47 24.38 -4.71
C ASP A 276 13.25 23.11 -4.27
N THR A 277 14.39 22.88 -4.92
CA THR A 277 15.37 21.89 -4.47
C THR A 277 16.07 22.42 -3.23
N LYS A 278 15.55 22.04 -2.06
CA LYS A 278 16.35 22.10 -0.82
C LYS A 278 17.61 21.26 -1.03
N GLU A 279 18.78 21.85 -0.80
CA GLU A 279 20.05 21.15 -0.69
C GLU A 279 19.92 20.01 0.33
N ALA A 280 19.66 18.81 -0.16
CA ALA A 280 19.67 17.61 0.67
C ALA A 280 21.13 17.23 0.94
N THR A 281 21.47 17.20 2.21
CA THR A 281 22.75 16.67 2.71
C THR A 281 22.89 15.23 2.22
N ARG A 282 23.99 14.98 1.50
CA ARG A 282 24.37 13.68 0.92
C ARG A 282 24.44 12.60 2.01
N PRO A 283 23.65 11.51 1.94
CA PRO A 283 23.90 10.37 2.81
C PRO A 283 25.16 9.64 2.35
N GLU A 284 26.03 9.30 3.30
CA GLU A 284 27.22 8.47 3.05
C GLU A 284 26.80 7.08 2.56
N PRO A 285 27.49 6.51 1.56
CA PRO A 285 27.20 5.16 1.08
C PRO A 285 27.46 4.14 2.19
N PRO A 286 26.63 3.10 2.35
CA PRO A 286 26.86 2.06 3.34
C PRO A 286 28.15 1.31 3.03
N GLU A 287 29.10 1.33 3.98
CA GLU A 287 30.30 0.50 3.94
C GLU A 287 29.93 -0.98 4.10
N GLY A 288 30.40 -1.79 3.19
CA GLY A 288 30.42 -3.25 3.33
C GLY A 288 29.52 -4.04 2.42
N SER A 289 29.81 -4.09 1.13
CA SER A 289 29.35 -5.18 0.28
C SER A 289 30.43 -6.25 0.15
N ASP A 290 30.09 -7.43 0.63
CA ASP A 290 30.90 -8.65 0.50
C ASP A 290 31.19 -8.94 -1.00
N ARG A 291 32.49 -9.00 -1.36
CA ARG A 291 32.96 -8.99 -2.75
C ARG A 291 32.94 -10.34 -3.46
N ASP A 292 32.32 -11.38 -2.88
CA ASP A 292 32.42 -12.76 -3.39
C ASP A 292 31.12 -13.39 -3.93
N SER A 293 30.02 -12.64 -4.08
CA SER A 293 28.82 -13.11 -4.78
C SER A 293 28.96 -12.93 -6.31
N PRO A 294 28.46 -13.85 -7.15
CA PRO A 294 28.49 -13.67 -8.59
C PRO A 294 27.78 -12.34 -8.95
N ARG A 295 28.55 -11.42 -9.53
CA ARG A 295 28.08 -10.07 -9.86
C ARG A 295 26.84 -10.14 -10.73
N ALA A 296 25.75 -9.51 -10.28
CA ALA A 296 24.56 -9.25 -11.06
C ALA A 296 24.92 -8.60 -12.40
N PRO A 297 24.17 -8.84 -13.50
CA PRO A 297 24.36 -8.09 -14.71
C PRO A 297 24.32 -6.59 -14.40
N ALA A 298 25.44 -5.91 -14.60
CA ALA A 298 25.65 -4.52 -14.19
C ALA A 298 24.52 -3.57 -14.69
N VAL A 299 23.86 -3.90 -15.80
CA VAL A 299 22.76 -3.09 -16.34
C VAL A 299 21.48 -3.15 -15.49
N ILE A 300 21.18 -4.31 -14.84
CA ILE A 300 20.00 -4.43 -13.97
C ILE A 300 20.27 -3.66 -12.67
N ALA A 301 21.46 -3.80 -12.09
CA ALA A 301 21.87 -3.02 -10.91
C ALA A 301 21.83 -1.50 -11.17
N LYS A 302 22.34 -1.05 -12.35
CA LYS A 302 22.26 0.37 -12.73
C LYS A 302 20.83 0.86 -12.94
N ALA A 303 19.96 0.02 -13.51
CA ALA A 303 18.56 0.34 -13.67
C ALA A 303 17.83 0.41 -12.30
N SER A 304 18.16 -0.49 -11.38
CA SER A 304 17.65 -0.44 -9.99
C SER A 304 18.12 0.81 -9.26
N ALA A 305 19.40 1.18 -9.38
CA ALA A 305 19.93 2.43 -8.83
C ALA A 305 19.21 3.66 -9.41
N LEU A 306 18.92 3.66 -10.73
CA LEU A 306 18.15 4.73 -11.38
C LEU A 306 16.72 4.81 -10.84
N MET A 307 16.05 3.67 -10.66
CA MET A 307 14.72 3.62 -10.06
C MET A 307 14.74 4.10 -8.61
N SER A 308 15.77 3.77 -7.83
CA SER A 308 15.94 4.23 -6.45
C SER A 308 16.18 5.75 -6.39
N ALA A 309 17.01 6.29 -7.28
CA ALA A 309 17.22 7.74 -7.38
C ALA A 309 15.92 8.49 -7.73
N LEU A 310 15.12 7.95 -8.67
CA LEU A 310 13.79 8.50 -8.97
C LEU A 310 12.81 8.38 -7.80
N ALA A 311 12.93 7.32 -7.00
CA ALA A 311 12.10 7.14 -5.81
C ALA A 311 12.42 8.18 -4.72
N GLU A 312 13.69 8.54 -4.56
CA GLU A 312 14.15 9.56 -3.59
C GLU A 312 13.80 10.98 -4.02
N GLU A 313 14.03 11.31 -5.29
CA GLU A 313 13.79 12.67 -5.84
C GLU A 313 12.32 12.90 -6.22
N ARG A 314 11.46 11.86 -6.22
CA ARG A 314 10.09 11.84 -6.74
C ARG A 314 10.01 12.19 -8.23
N ILE A 315 10.65 13.28 -8.66
CA ILE A 315 10.75 13.77 -10.04
C ILE A 315 12.18 14.21 -10.30
N ALA A 316 12.83 13.68 -11.33
CA ALA A 316 14.18 14.08 -11.72
C ALA A 316 14.34 14.22 -13.23
N THR A 317 15.23 15.14 -13.66
CA THR A 317 15.64 15.24 -15.06
C THR A 317 16.73 14.23 -15.38
N SER A 318 16.89 13.89 -16.67
CA SER A 318 17.99 13.01 -17.11
C SER A 318 19.38 13.58 -16.74
N THR A 319 19.55 14.89 -16.71
CA THR A 319 20.80 15.56 -16.28
C THR A 319 21.04 15.29 -14.79
N ARG A 320 20.04 15.51 -13.95
CA ARG A 320 20.13 15.25 -12.51
C ARG A 320 20.48 13.79 -12.21
N LEU A 321 19.85 12.84 -12.91
CA LEU A 321 20.14 11.41 -12.78
C LEU A 321 21.57 11.06 -13.25
N THR A 322 22.08 11.72 -14.27
CA THR A 322 23.47 11.59 -14.73
C THR A 322 24.45 12.02 -13.64
N GLU A 323 24.18 13.12 -12.97
CA GLU A 323 25.01 13.62 -11.86
C GLU A 323 24.96 12.70 -10.63
N MET A 324 23.75 12.28 -10.22
CA MET A 324 23.56 11.44 -9.04
C MET A 324 24.21 10.06 -9.16
N LEU A 325 24.11 9.47 -10.36
CA LEU A 325 24.56 8.09 -10.60
C LEU A 325 25.98 8.00 -11.16
N GLU A 326 26.59 9.14 -11.49
CA GLU A 326 27.92 9.24 -12.13
C GLU A 326 28.02 8.38 -13.42
N GLU A 327 26.89 8.24 -14.14
CA GLU A 327 26.78 7.43 -15.35
C GLU A 327 26.73 8.31 -16.61
N PRO A 328 27.27 7.86 -17.74
CA PRO A 328 27.21 8.60 -18.99
C PRO A 328 25.75 8.90 -19.39
N ALA A 329 25.49 10.14 -19.83
CA ALA A 329 24.15 10.58 -20.24
C ALA A 329 23.49 9.64 -21.27
N SER A 330 24.28 9.11 -22.21
CA SER A 330 23.78 8.13 -23.20
C SER A 330 23.30 6.82 -22.57
N SER A 331 23.91 6.38 -21.46
CA SER A 331 23.48 5.21 -20.67
C SER A 331 22.17 5.49 -19.97
N ILE A 332 22.07 6.64 -19.29
CA ILE A 332 20.85 7.10 -18.61
C ILE A 332 19.68 7.19 -19.59
N TYR A 333 19.85 7.86 -20.74
CA TYR A 333 18.78 7.96 -21.75
C TYR A 333 18.30 6.59 -22.26
N ARG A 334 19.22 5.65 -22.49
CA ARG A 334 18.86 4.28 -22.94
C ARG A 334 18.11 3.50 -21.87
N MET A 335 18.52 3.62 -20.61
CA MET A 335 17.82 3.02 -19.48
C MET A 335 16.43 3.61 -19.31
N LEU A 336 16.30 4.94 -19.27
CA LEU A 336 15.01 5.65 -19.18
C LEU A 336 14.06 5.25 -20.32
N ALA A 337 14.55 5.21 -21.56
CA ALA A 337 13.72 4.80 -22.70
C ALA A 337 13.22 3.36 -22.56
N THR A 338 14.10 2.43 -22.10
CA THR A 338 13.73 1.03 -21.90
C THR A 338 12.74 0.85 -20.75
N LEU A 339 12.96 1.55 -19.63
CA LEU A 339 12.08 1.51 -18.47
C LEU A 339 10.74 2.17 -18.77
N ALA A 340 10.72 3.24 -19.59
CA ALA A 340 9.48 3.88 -20.04
C ALA A 340 8.68 2.95 -20.97
N GLU A 341 9.33 2.22 -21.89
CA GLU A 341 8.66 1.20 -22.71
C GLU A 341 8.05 0.08 -21.83
N ALA A 342 8.71 -0.26 -20.73
CA ALA A 342 8.22 -1.24 -19.76
C ALA A 342 7.13 -0.69 -18.81
N GLY A 343 6.89 0.63 -18.79
CA GLY A 343 5.97 1.31 -17.87
C GLY A 343 6.52 1.48 -16.44
N TRP A 344 7.81 1.21 -16.21
CA TRP A 344 8.45 1.36 -14.89
C TRP A 344 8.83 2.80 -14.57
N VAL A 345 8.97 3.62 -15.62
CA VAL A 345 9.25 5.05 -15.55
C VAL A 345 8.23 5.77 -16.44
N GLU A 346 7.81 6.97 -16.05
CA GLU A 346 6.98 7.89 -16.83
C GLU A 346 7.72 9.18 -17.07
N GLN A 347 7.65 9.71 -18.30
CA GLN A 347 8.13 11.05 -18.63
C GLN A 347 7.03 12.08 -18.36
N ILE A 348 7.38 13.18 -17.69
CA ILE A 348 6.47 14.25 -17.33
C ILE A 348 6.76 15.47 -18.19
N GLY A 349 5.72 16.02 -18.82
CA GLY A 349 5.82 17.25 -19.60
C GLY A 349 6.82 17.19 -20.75
N HIS A 350 7.15 18.36 -21.31
CA HIS A 350 8.04 18.48 -22.47
C HIS A 350 9.53 18.65 -22.12
N ARG A 351 9.88 18.84 -20.83
CA ARG A 351 11.26 19.17 -20.39
C ARG A 351 12.11 17.97 -20.01
N GLY A 352 11.65 16.74 -20.27
CA GLY A 352 12.45 15.53 -20.01
C GLY A 352 12.64 15.23 -18.52
N ALA A 353 11.67 15.56 -17.69
CA ALA A 353 11.57 15.08 -16.31
C ALA A 353 10.94 13.68 -16.29
N TYR A 354 11.36 12.88 -15.33
CA TYR A 354 10.93 11.48 -15.18
C TYR A 354 10.54 11.21 -13.73
N ARG A 355 9.64 10.25 -13.55
CA ARG A 355 9.27 9.71 -12.23
C ARG A 355 9.13 8.20 -12.31
N VAL A 356 9.03 7.55 -11.15
CA VAL A 356 8.65 6.12 -11.09
C VAL A 356 7.26 5.94 -11.71
N GLY A 357 7.13 4.97 -12.59
CA GLY A 357 5.91 4.76 -13.37
C GLY A 357 4.80 4.11 -12.54
N SER A 358 3.56 4.47 -12.84
CA SER A 358 2.36 3.97 -12.17
C SER A 358 2.16 2.46 -12.25
N LYS A 359 2.81 1.78 -13.17
CA LYS A 359 2.85 0.30 -13.23
C LYS A 359 3.41 -0.30 -11.95
N MET A 360 4.35 0.40 -11.26
CA MET A 360 4.89 -0.06 -9.97
C MET A 360 3.80 -0.08 -8.89
N ILE A 361 2.82 0.82 -8.92
CA ILE A 361 1.67 0.80 -7.99
C ILE A 361 0.85 -0.47 -8.18
N ALA A 362 0.56 -0.84 -9.43
CA ALA A 362 -0.20 -2.06 -9.72
C ALA A 362 0.58 -3.34 -9.33
N LEU A 363 1.89 -3.40 -9.62
CA LEU A 363 2.75 -4.51 -9.21
C LEU A 363 2.84 -4.62 -7.68
N SER A 364 2.95 -3.50 -6.98
CA SER A 364 2.94 -3.42 -5.52
C SER A 364 1.62 -3.94 -4.94
N GLY A 365 0.49 -3.53 -5.52
CA GLY A 365 -0.83 -4.02 -5.11
C GLY A 365 -1.00 -5.52 -5.32
N GLU A 366 -0.51 -6.06 -6.43
CA GLU A 366 -0.53 -7.49 -6.71
C GLU A 366 0.31 -8.28 -5.70
N LEU A 367 1.49 -7.78 -5.34
CA LEU A 367 2.32 -8.36 -4.30
C LEU A 367 1.62 -8.29 -2.94
N THR A 368 1.09 -7.13 -2.55
CA THR A 368 0.40 -6.92 -1.26
C THR A 368 -0.77 -7.89 -1.08
N ARG A 369 -1.58 -8.12 -2.12
CA ARG A 369 -2.68 -9.10 -2.07
C ARG A 369 -2.22 -10.55 -1.84
N ARG A 370 -0.97 -10.88 -2.23
CA ARG A 370 -0.38 -12.21 -2.07
C ARG A 370 0.41 -12.38 -0.79
N LEU A 371 0.76 -11.27 -0.12
CA LEU A 371 1.42 -11.31 1.18
C LEU A 371 0.42 -11.79 2.25
N ASP A 372 0.43 -13.09 2.52
CA ASP A 372 -0.40 -13.70 3.55
C ASP A 372 0.38 -13.81 4.86
N ILE A 373 0.23 -12.79 5.71
CA ILE A 373 0.88 -12.75 7.03
C ILE A 373 0.48 -13.93 7.90
N ARG A 374 -0.76 -14.42 7.78
CA ARG A 374 -1.24 -15.58 8.53
C ARG A 374 -0.46 -16.83 8.16
N ARG A 375 -0.29 -17.07 6.87
CA ARG A 375 0.49 -18.21 6.35
C ARG A 375 1.97 -18.10 6.74
N ALA A 376 2.54 -16.90 6.66
CA ALA A 376 3.93 -16.64 7.03
C ALA A 376 4.15 -16.82 8.56
N ALA A 377 3.18 -16.43 9.39
CA ALA A 377 3.28 -16.53 10.84
C ALA A 377 3.13 -17.97 11.35
N ALA A 378 2.41 -18.85 10.67
CA ALA A 378 2.10 -20.20 11.15
C ALA A 378 3.36 -21.03 11.53
N PRO A 379 4.47 -21.06 10.80
CA PRO A 379 5.68 -21.75 11.23
C PRO A 379 6.34 -21.07 12.44
N ILE A 380 6.36 -19.75 12.52
CA ILE A 380 6.95 -18.97 13.60
C ILE A 380 6.17 -19.20 14.91
N LEU A 381 4.83 -19.15 14.85
CA LEU A 381 3.98 -19.45 16.00
C LEU A 381 4.22 -20.87 16.54
N ARG A 382 4.40 -21.87 15.64
CA ARG A 382 4.72 -23.24 16.02
C ARG A 382 6.10 -23.37 16.66
N GLU A 383 7.10 -22.67 16.15
CA GLU A 383 8.46 -22.65 16.72
C GLU A 383 8.43 -22.07 18.14
N ILE A 384 7.79 -20.91 18.33
CA ILE A 384 7.65 -20.27 19.64
C ILE A 384 6.86 -21.16 20.60
N HIS A 385 5.74 -21.75 20.15
CA HIS A 385 4.96 -22.68 20.95
C HIS A 385 5.78 -23.91 21.35
N ALA A 386 6.54 -24.51 20.43
CA ALA A 386 7.40 -25.65 20.73
C ALA A 386 8.50 -25.32 21.75
N ALA A 387 9.06 -24.11 21.71
CA ALA A 387 10.08 -23.65 22.64
C ALA A 387 9.52 -23.29 24.03
N THR A 388 8.24 -22.90 24.13
CA THR A 388 7.68 -22.33 25.37
C THR A 388 6.57 -23.20 25.99
N GLY A 389 5.84 -23.97 25.20
CA GLY A 389 4.60 -24.63 25.57
C GLY A 389 3.42 -23.69 25.85
N GLU A 390 3.59 -22.39 25.59
CA GLU A 390 2.60 -21.37 25.89
C GLU A 390 1.72 -21.03 24.67
N THR A 391 0.58 -20.36 24.92
CA THR A 391 -0.33 -19.94 23.85
C THR A 391 0.29 -18.81 23.03
N THR A 392 0.29 -18.93 21.70
CA THR A 392 0.78 -17.90 20.78
C THR A 392 -0.37 -17.37 19.93
N PHE A 393 -0.34 -16.07 19.64
CA PHE A 393 -1.37 -15.35 18.90
C PHE A 393 -0.78 -14.46 17.81
N LEU A 394 -1.47 -14.38 16.69
CA LEU A 394 -1.32 -13.33 15.70
C LEU A 394 -2.60 -12.50 15.67
N CYS A 395 -2.47 -11.20 15.88
CA CYS A 395 -3.60 -10.27 15.87
C CYS A 395 -3.40 -9.14 14.87
N ILE A 396 -4.51 -8.69 14.29
CA ILE A 396 -4.55 -7.50 13.43
C ILE A 396 -5.55 -6.49 13.99
N ARG A 397 -5.36 -5.22 13.67
CA ARG A 397 -6.33 -4.19 14.00
C ARG A 397 -7.53 -4.24 13.06
N ARG A 398 -8.74 -4.15 13.63
CA ARG A 398 -10.01 -3.92 12.93
C ARG A 398 -10.78 -2.82 13.66
N GLY A 399 -10.78 -1.62 13.09
CA GLY A 399 -11.36 -0.44 13.74
C GLY A 399 -10.74 -0.17 15.13
N THR A 400 -11.53 -0.26 16.18
CA THR A 400 -11.13 -0.04 17.58
C THR A 400 -10.71 -1.31 18.32
N ARG A 401 -10.59 -2.45 17.62
CA ARG A 401 -10.35 -3.75 18.23
C ARG A 401 -9.18 -4.48 17.59
N ALA A 402 -8.52 -5.33 18.36
CA ALA A 402 -7.55 -6.31 17.87
C ALA A 402 -8.26 -7.65 17.69
N VAL A 403 -8.23 -8.21 16.48
CA VAL A 403 -8.83 -9.48 16.12
C VAL A 403 -7.75 -10.56 16.02
N CYS A 404 -7.96 -11.69 16.68
CA CYS A 404 -7.07 -12.85 16.55
C CYS A 404 -7.32 -13.58 15.23
N ILE A 405 -6.31 -13.60 14.35
CA ILE A 405 -6.39 -14.25 13.02
C ILE A 405 -5.66 -15.59 12.95
N GLU A 406 -4.74 -15.85 13.89
CA GLU A 406 -4.08 -17.15 14.02
C GLU A 406 -3.72 -17.41 15.49
N ARG A 407 -3.78 -18.67 15.93
CA ARG A 407 -3.54 -19.06 17.32
C ARG A 407 -3.03 -20.49 17.41
N ILE A 408 -2.12 -20.72 18.36
CA ILE A 408 -1.75 -22.08 18.81
C ILE A 408 -1.97 -22.13 20.33
N ASP A 409 -2.78 -23.07 20.76
CA ASP A 409 -3.12 -23.24 22.19
C ASP A 409 -1.95 -23.78 22.99
N GLY A 410 -1.74 -23.20 24.17
CA GLY A 410 -0.72 -23.66 25.11
C GLY A 410 -1.01 -25.03 25.71
N ILE A 411 0.04 -25.72 26.11
CA ILE A 411 -0.06 -27.06 26.71
C ILE A 411 -0.56 -26.98 28.17
N ARG A 412 -0.17 -25.94 28.91
CA ARG A 412 -0.45 -25.78 30.35
C ARG A 412 -1.73 -25.03 30.63
N VAL A 413 -2.08 -24.05 29.80
CA VAL A 413 -3.26 -23.21 29.98
C VAL A 413 -3.97 -23.03 28.66
N ASN A 414 -5.22 -23.45 28.62
CA ASN A 414 -6.10 -23.11 27.49
C ASN A 414 -6.84 -21.81 27.84
N SER A 415 -6.30 -20.69 27.41
CA SER A 415 -6.95 -19.39 27.59
C SER A 415 -8.27 -19.35 26.82
N ARG A 416 -9.36 -19.00 27.54
CA ARG A 416 -10.69 -18.84 26.93
C ARG A 416 -10.85 -17.46 26.30
N VAL A 417 -9.86 -16.59 26.46
CA VAL A 417 -9.86 -15.22 25.97
C VAL A 417 -9.14 -15.16 24.63
N LEU A 418 -9.68 -14.41 23.70
CA LEU A 418 -9.11 -14.16 22.39
C LEU A 418 -8.94 -15.45 21.54
N LYS A 419 -10.03 -16.18 21.36
CA LYS A 419 -10.07 -17.29 20.40
C LYS A 419 -9.94 -16.80 18.97
N LEU A 420 -9.69 -17.71 18.05
CA LEU A 420 -9.66 -17.39 16.62
C LEU A 420 -10.96 -16.68 16.19
N GLY A 421 -10.83 -15.50 15.58
CA GLY A 421 -11.94 -14.63 15.21
C GLY A 421 -12.50 -13.74 16.33
N GLU A 422 -12.15 -14.00 17.59
CA GLU A 422 -12.52 -13.09 18.69
C GLU A 422 -11.63 -11.85 18.72
N SER A 423 -12.09 -10.82 19.43
CA SER A 423 -11.39 -9.54 19.49
C SER A 423 -11.37 -8.94 20.90
N LEU A 424 -10.37 -8.12 21.16
CA LEU A 424 -10.24 -7.29 22.37
C LEU A 424 -10.13 -5.80 22.00
N PRO A 425 -10.58 -4.88 22.88
CA PRO A 425 -10.30 -3.46 22.74
C PRO A 425 -8.78 -3.18 22.66
N LEU A 426 -8.35 -2.18 21.91
CA LEU A 426 -6.92 -1.92 21.68
C LEU A 426 -6.13 -1.52 22.93
N HIS A 427 -6.78 -1.10 24.02
CA HIS A 427 -6.12 -0.77 25.29
C HIS A 427 -5.99 -1.96 26.26
N VAL A 428 -6.49 -3.15 25.91
CA VAL A 428 -6.59 -4.31 26.81
C VAL A 428 -5.68 -5.47 26.36
N GLY A 429 -4.72 -5.86 27.21
CA GLY A 429 -3.84 -7.00 26.96
C GLY A 429 -2.60 -6.66 26.12
N ALA A 430 -1.77 -7.68 25.84
CA ALA A 430 -0.47 -7.47 25.18
C ALA A 430 -0.58 -7.22 23.68
N ALA A 431 -1.21 -8.11 22.92
CA ALA A 431 -1.32 -7.98 21.47
C ALA A 431 -2.06 -6.71 21.03
N PRO A 432 -3.22 -6.32 21.62
CA PRO A 432 -3.92 -5.10 21.24
C PRO A 432 -3.11 -3.83 21.51
N ARG A 433 -2.45 -3.76 22.69
CA ARG A 433 -1.64 -2.58 23.04
C ARG A 433 -0.39 -2.46 22.15
N ALA A 434 0.19 -3.59 21.72
CA ALA A 434 1.28 -3.60 20.75
C ALA A 434 0.83 -3.05 19.38
N LEU A 435 -0.40 -3.31 18.94
CA LEU A 435 -0.95 -2.72 17.71
C LEU A 435 -1.09 -1.20 17.85
N LEU A 436 -1.64 -0.72 18.96
CA LEU A 436 -1.94 0.70 19.12
C LEU A 436 -0.69 1.55 19.39
N ALA A 437 0.25 1.06 20.21
CA ALA A 437 1.38 1.85 20.68
C ALA A 437 2.29 2.35 19.55
N PHE A 438 2.39 1.63 18.44
CA PHE A 438 3.26 1.96 17.32
C PHE A 438 2.53 2.71 16.18
N GLU A 439 1.25 3.02 16.35
CA GLU A 439 0.55 3.90 15.43
C GLU A 439 0.84 5.37 15.73
N ASP A 440 0.52 6.26 14.79
CA ASP A 440 0.75 7.70 14.96
C ASP A 440 -0.12 8.32 16.07
N ARG A 441 0.24 9.54 16.48
CA ARG A 441 -0.45 10.27 17.54
C ARG A 441 -1.92 10.53 17.21
N ALA A 442 -2.24 10.78 15.95
CA ALA A 442 -3.61 11.03 15.51
C ALA A 442 -4.50 9.80 15.73
N SER A 443 -3.97 8.60 15.45
CA SER A 443 -4.66 7.33 15.74
C SER A 443 -4.90 7.11 17.24
N TRP A 444 -3.96 7.53 18.10
CA TRP A 444 -4.16 7.48 19.55
C TRP A 444 -5.25 8.44 20.01
N ASP A 445 -5.28 9.66 19.46
CA ASP A 445 -6.27 10.68 19.80
C ASP A 445 -7.69 10.26 19.36
N GLU A 446 -7.80 9.70 18.14
CA GLU A 446 -9.05 9.14 17.63
C GLU A 446 -9.55 8.01 18.53
N TYR A 447 -8.68 7.05 18.84
CA TYR A 447 -9.03 5.92 19.71
C TYR A 447 -9.47 6.39 21.11
N ALA A 448 -8.73 7.33 21.71
CA ALA A 448 -9.06 7.88 23.02
C ALA A 448 -10.42 8.59 23.03
N ALA A 449 -10.76 9.30 21.96
CA ALA A 449 -12.05 9.97 21.80
C ALA A 449 -13.22 8.95 21.70
N ILE A 450 -13.03 7.89 20.92
CA ILE A 450 -14.03 6.82 20.76
C ILE A 450 -14.28 6.11 22.09
N VAL A 451 -13.23 5.71 22.82
CA VAL A 451 -13.38 5.05 24.13
C VAL A 451 -14.08 5.98 25.15
N ALA A 452 -13.73 7.29 25.14
CA ALA A 452 -14.38 8.24 26.02
C ALA A 452 -15.90 8.40 25.73
N SER A 453 -16.30 8.26 24.47
CA SER A 453 -17.70 8.38 24.04
C SER A 453 -18.51 7.11 24.20
N SER A 454 -17.88 5.93 24.17
CA SER A 454 -18.54 4.62 24.22
C SER A 454 -19.03 4.25 25.62
N GLY A 455 -18.55 4.94 26.67
CA GLY A 455 -18.82 4.58 28.07
C GLY A 455 -18.16 3.26 28.50
N GLU A 456 -17.32 2.65 27.66
CA GLU A 456 -16.51 1.50 28.05
C GLU A 456 -15.49 1.91 29.13
N PRO A 457 -15.38 1.15 30.24
CA PRO A 457 -14.40 1.49 31.26
C PRO A 457 -12.99 1.32 30.70
N TRP A 458 -12.15 2.34 30.90
CA TRP A 458 -10.72 2.24 30.70
C TRP A 458 -10.15 1.24 31.72
N ARG A 459 -10.19 -0.05 31.40
CA ARG A 459 -9.57 -1.07 32.25
C ARG A 459 -8.10 -0.72 32.42
N ASP A 460 -7.64 -0.55 33.67
CA ASP A 460 -6.26 -0.30 34.07
C ASP A 460 -5.66 1.05 33.66
N VAL A 461 -6.45 1.99 33.12
CA VAL A 461 -6.00 3.34 32.76
C VAL A 461 -6.84 4.36 33.54
N ARG A 462 -6.20 5.09 34.47
CA ARG A 462 -6.90 6.03 35.36
C ARG A 462 -7.14 7.42 34.75
N SER A 463 -6.36 7.76 33.72
CA SER A 463 -6.45 9.05 33.06
C SER A 463 -5.97 8.98 31.61
N ARG A 464 -6.39 9.99 30.81
CA ARG A 464 -5.90 10.15 29.43
C ARG A 464 -4.37 10.32 29.37
N SER A 465 -3.77 11.01 30.35
CA SER A 465 -2.32 11.15 30.43
C SER A 465 -1.61 9.82 30.66
N GLU A 466 -2.15 8.96 31.55
CA GLU A 466 -1.59 7.63 31.78
C GLU A 466 -1.73 6.72 30.55
N PHE A 467 -2.79 6.86 29.78
CA PHE A 467 -2.94 6.16 28.51
C PHE A 467 -1.81 6.50 27.55
N TYR A 468 -1.54 7.79 27.32
CA TYR A 468 -0.49 8.22 26.40
C TYR A 468 0.90 7.83 26.88
N SER A 469 1.23 8.09 28.16
CA SER A 469 2.54 7.70 28.69
C SER A 469 2.76 6.18 28.69
N GLY A 470 1.69 5.41 28.84
CA GLY A 470 1.75 3.95 28.69
C GLY A 470 2.05 3.50 27.26
N LEU A 471 1.49 4.16 26.26
CA LEU A 471 1.79 3.86 24.84
C LEU A 471 3.22 4.30 24.46
N GLU A 472 3.65 5.48 24.92
CA GLU A 472 5.03 5.95 24.75
C GLU A 472 6.04 4.98 25.35
N TYR A 473 5.80 4.53 26.58
CA TYR A 473 6.65 3.54 27.24
C TYR A 473 6.77 2.23 26.43
N ILE A 474 5.63 1.71 25.90
CA ILE A 474 5.63 0.50 25.06
C ILE A 474 6.45 0.73 23.78
N ARG A 475 6.32 1.90 23.16
CA ARG A 475 7.08 2.26 21.96
C ARG A 475 8.58 2.28 22.24
N ASP A 476 9.00 2.85 23.36
CA ASP A 476 10.40 2.90 23.77
C ASP A 476 10.98 1.52 24.09
N GLN A 477 10.17 0.61 24.66
CA GLN A 477 10.59 -0.77 24.94
C GLN A 477 10.62 -1.67 23.71
N GLY A 478 9.84 -1.37 22.66
CA GLY A 478 9.67 -2.23 21.48
C GLY A 478 8.72 -3.41 21.68
N PHE A 479 8.19 -3.60 22.90
CA PHE A 479 7.25 -4.65 23.26
C PHE A 479 6.39 -4.22 24.45
N VAL A 480 5.35 -4.99 24.75
CA VAL A 480 4.46 -4.75 25.89
C VAL A 480 4.33 -6.00 26.75
N ILE A 481 4.33 -5.80 28.06
CA ILE A 481 3.96 -6.83 29.04
C ILE A 481 2.57 -6.51 29.58
N SER A 482 1.69 -7.50 29.58
CA SER A 482 0.37 -7.50 30.22
C SER A 482 0.41 -8.50 31.39
N ASP A 483 0.39 -7.99 32.62
CA ASP A 483 0.44 -8.81 33.85
C ASP A 483 -0.90 -8.69 34.59
N ASN A 484 -1.66 -9.77 34.67
CA ASN A 484 -2.99 -9.84 35.30
C ASN A 484 -4.08 -8.90 34.71
N ASN A 485 -3.82 -8.23 33.59
CA ASN A 485 -4.74 -7.21 33.04
C ASN A 485 -6.01 -7.81 32.42
N VAL A 486 -5.92 -9.00 31.83
CA VAL A 486 -7.05 -9.65 31.15
C VAL A 486 -7.65 -10.75 32.02
N THR A 487 -6.79 -11.59 32.55
CA THR A 487 -7.18 -12.72 33.41
C THR A 487 -6.22 -12.81 34.61
N PRO A 488 -6.71 -12.86 35.86
CA PRO A 488 -5.86 -13.05 37.03
C PRO A 488 -4.99 -14.31 36.91
N GLY A 489 -3.71 -14.23 37.28
CA GLY A 489 -2.73 -15.33 37.20
C GLY A 489 -2.15 -15.57 35.80
N ILE A 490 -2.59 -14.80 34.81
CA ILE A 490 -2.08 -14.87 33.42
C ILE A 490 -1.26 -13.62 33.09
N ALA A 491 -0.11 -13.84 32.46
CA ALA A 491 0.67 -12.79 31.83
C ALA A 491 0.78 -13.03 30.32
N ALA A 492 1.09 -11.95 29.58
CA ALA A 492 1.34 -12.02 28.16
C ALA A 492 2.41 -11.00 27.76
N VAL A 493 3.19 -11.32 26.74
CA VAL A 493 4.10 -10.39 26.08
C VAL A 493 3.65 -10.25 24.64
N GLY A 494 3.65 -9.01 24.10
CA GLY A 494 3.25 -8.70 22.72
C GLY A 494 4.21 -7.74 22.06
N ALA A 495 4.43 -7.88 20.76
CA ALA A 495 5.26 -6.97 19.98
C ALA A 495 4.67 -6.75 18.58
N PRO A 496 4.94 -5.58 17.95
CA PRO A 496 4.43 -5.22 16.64
C PRO A 496 5.16 -5.97 15.52
N ILE A 497 4.45 -6.12 14.40
CA ILE A 497 4.99 -6.55 13.12
C ILE A 497 4.77 -5.40 12.15
N PHE A 498 5.84 -4.93 11.51
CA PHE A 498 5.81 -3.78 10.62
C PHE A 498 5.73 -4.20 9.15
N ASP A 499 5.09 -3.39 8.34
CA ASP A 499 5.08 -3.52 6.89
C ASP A 499 6.24 -2.77 6.22
N HIS A 500 6.27 -2.77 4.88
CA HIS A 500 7.29 -2.09 4.06
C HIS A 500 7.34 -0.56 4.24
N ARG A 501 6.31 0.04 4.83
CA ARG A 501 6.23 1.47 5.16
C ARG A 501 6.73 1.76 6.58
N GLY A 502 6.97 0.74 7.38
CA GLY A 502 7.25 0.86 8.80
C GLY A 502 5.98 1.08 9.64
N GLU A 503 4.79 0.83 9.05
CA GLU A 503 3.52 0.88 9.77
C GLU A 503 3.18 -0.47 10.39
N VAL A 504 2.39 -0.47 11.46
CA VAL A 504 2.02 -1.70 12.17
C VAL A 504 0.98 -2.48 11.35
N ALA A 505 1.38 -3.61 10.81
CA ALA A 505 0.50 -4.52 10.06
C ALA A 505 -0.21 -5.52 10.97
N ALA A 506 0.47 -6.00 12.02
CA ALA A 506 -0.04 -7.01 12.94
C ALA A 506 0.72 -6.96 14.27
N SER A 507 0.31 -7.78 15.23
CA SER A 507 1.07 -8.05 16.44
C SER A 507 1.17 -9.56 16.72
N LEU A 508 2.33 -9.99 17.21
CA LEU A 508 2.57 -11.31 17.75
C LEU A 508 2.50 -11.24 19.27
N SER A 509 1.90 -12.24 19.93
CA SER A 509 1.95 -12.31 21.39
C SER A 509 2.02 -13.75 21.90
N ILE A 510 2.60 -13.87 23.11
CA ILE A 510 2.74 -15.13 23.85
C ILE A 510 2.05 -14.92 25.19
N SER A 511 1.17 -15.84 25.60
CA SER A 511 0.41 -15.75 26.85
C SER A 511 0.36 -17.09 27.57
N GLY A 512 0.52 -17.05 28.89
CA GLY A 512 0.52 -18.23 29.72
C GLY A 512 0.42 -17.90 31.22
N LEU A 513 0.72 -18.87 32.06
CA LEU A 513 0.84 -18.63 33.48
C LEU A 513 1.88 -17.55 33.77
N ARG A 514 1.56 -16.65 34.71
CA ARG A 514 2.39 -15.49 35.04
C ARG A 514 3.86 -15.88 35.30
N GLU A 515 4.08 -16.94 36.09
CA GLU A 515 5.44 -17.45 36.39
C GLU A 515 6.18 -17.91 35.12
N GLY A 516 5.51 -18.63 34.21
CA GLY A 516 6.13 -19.12 32.98
C GLY A 516 6.44 -18.04 31.98
N ILE A 517 5.71 -16.91 32.02
CA ILE A 517 5.94 -15.77 31.11
C ILE A 517 7.00 -14.82 31.67
N LEU A 518 6.94 -14.47 32.97
CA LEU A 518 7.77 -13.42 33.55
C LEU A 518 9.07 -13.96 34.17
N ASN A 519 9.09 -15.21 34.64
CA ASN A 519 10.20 -15.80 35.39
C ASN A 519 10.59 -17.17 34.80
N ARG A 520 11.18 -17.15 33.58
CA ARG A 520 11.68 -18.41 32.98
C ARG A 520 12.90 -18.94 33.73
N PRO A 521 13.06 -20.30 33.80
CA PRO A 521 14.23 -20.91 34.36
C PRO A 521 15.56 -20.42 33.75
N GLU A 522 16.62 -20.38 34.54
CA GLU A 522 17.96 -20.11 34.04
C GLU A 522 18.36 -21.14 32.98
N GLY A 523 18.88 -20.65 31.85
CA GLY A 523 19.30 -21.46 30.70
C GLY A 523 18.24 -21.59 29.60
N GLU A 524 17.00 -21.14 29.82
CA GLU A 524 16.00 -21.01 28.76
C GLU A 524 16.04 -19.59 28.14
N GLU A 525 15.80 -19.52 26.83
CA GLU A 525 15.75 -18.22 26.11
C GLU A 525 14.59 -17.37 26.63
N PRO A 526 14.80 -16.06 26.93
CA PRO A 526 13.75 -15.17 27.39
C PRO A 526 12.57 -15.10 26.40
N ILE A 527 11.33 -15.05 26.92
CA ILE A 527 10.11 -14.96 26.11
C ILE A 527 10.16 -13.73 25.17
N VAL A 528 10.68 -12.62 25.65
CA VAL A 528 10.82 -11.37 24.87
C VAL A 528 11.73 -11.58 23.65
N ASP A 529 12.85 -12.28 23.80
CA ASP A 529 13.82 -12.51 22.72
C ASP A 529 13.21 -13.41 21.63
N LEU A 530 12.52 -14.48 22.04
CA LEU A 530 11.76 -15.34 21.12
C LEU A 530 10.71 -14.55 20.34
N LEU A 531 9.94 -13.70 21.03
CA LEU A 531 8.91 -12.87 20.45
C LEU A 531 9.49 -11.88 19.44
N LEU A 532 10.54 -11.11 19.84
CA LEU A 532 11.17 -10.11 18.98
C LEU A 532 11.86 -10.72 17.77
N ARG A 533 12.42 -11.93 17.89
CA ARG A 533 12.96 -12.67 16.74
C ARG A 533 11.83 -13.03 15.76
N GLY A 534 10.70 -13.53 16.27
CA GLY A 534 9.53 -13.87 15.45
C GLY A 534 8.93 -12.66 14.75
N THR A 535 8.78 -11.53 15.45
CA THR A 535 8.23 -10.30 14.85
C THR A 535 9.17 -9.68 13.82
N ARG A 536 10.49 -9.75 14.01
CA ARG A 536 11.49 -9.33 13.00
C ARG A 536 11.37 -10.16 11.72
N ALA A 537 11.33 -11.49 11.85
CA ALA A 537 11.19 -12.37 10.69
C ALA A 537 9.91 -12.08 9.89
N LEU A 538 8.79 -11.78 10.56
CA LEU A 538 7.54 -11.40 9.91
C LEU A 538 7.60 -9.99 9.30
N SER A 539 8.25 -9.05 9.96
CA SER A 539 8.46 -7.70 9.43
C SER A 539 9.36 -7.73 8.19
N ASP A 540 10.44 -8.52 8.21
CA ASP A 540 11.29 -8.74 7.02
C ASP A 540 10.51 -9.39 5.87
N TYR A 541 9.63 -10.35 6.18
CA TYR A 541 8.74 -10.96 5.18
C TYR A 541 7.82 -9.92 4.52
N LEU A 542 7.32 -8.94 5.29
CA LEU A 542 6.48 -7.84 4.81
C LEU A 542 7.29 -6.68 4.20
N GLY A 543 8.62 -6.75 4.21
CA GLY A 543 9.52 -5.76 3.60
C GLY A 543 9.82 -4.54 4.46
N ALA A 544 9.66 -4.62 5.79
CA ALA A 544 9.91 -3.52 6.72
C ALA A 544 11.31 -2.90 6.53
N PRO A 545 11.45 -1.57 6.68
CA PRO A 545 12.74 -0.91 6.68
C PRO A 545 13.61 -1.39 7.85
N ARG A 546 14.89 -1.68 7.62
CA ARG A 546 15.81 -2.15 8.68
C ARG A 546 16.00 -1.16 9.84
N ALA A 547 15.69 0.13 9.65
CA ALA A 547 15.75 1.15 10.70
C ALA A 547 14.59 1.05 11.70
N ALA A 548 13.40 0.65 11.28
CA ALA A 548 12.24 0.49 12.16
C ALA A 548 12.45 -0.58 13.27
N ALA A 549 13.41 -1.51 13.05
CA ALA A 549 13.78 -2.53 14.03
C ALA A 549 14.82 -2.05 15.07
N LYS A 550 15.40 -0.83 14.92
CA LYS A 550 16.45 -0.31 15.81
C LYS A 550 15.97 0.73 16.84
N GLU A 551 14.78 1.29 16.67
CA GLU A 551 14.22 2.27 17.61
C GLU A 551 13.54 1.64 18.85
N GLY A 552 13.68 0.33 19.01
CA GLY A 552 13.28 -0.42 20.19
C GLY A 552 14.47 -0.93 21.02
N ARG A 553 15.52 -0.09 21.22
CA ARG A 553 16.61 -0.38 22.16
C ARG A 553 16.69 0.67 23.24
#